data_a3ccfa4ab25d67b7beb42bf4da4625bc
#
_entry.id   a3ccfa4ab25d67b7beb42bf4da4625bc
#
_cell.length_a   1.000
_cell.length_b   1.000
_cell.length_c   1.000
_cell.angle_alpha   90.00
_cell.angle_beta   90.00
_cell.angle_gamma   90.00
#
_symmetry.space_group_name_H-M   'P 1'
#
loop_
_entity.id
_entity.type
_entity.pdbx_description
1 polymer ?
#
loop_
_entity_poly.entity_id
_entity_poly.type
_entity_poly.pdbx_seq_one_letter_code
_entity_poly.pdbx_strand_id
1 'polypeptide(L)'
;MSLFLIRGTEGSSIFNGIIVFLKVSVVLIFVFLGWKYINTDNYIPYIPANTGTLGEYGLSGILRGAAIVFFAFLGFDAVSTAAQEAKNPKRDMPIGILVSLLVCTILYMLFAHVMTGVAHYSEFGGQQGIAPVAIAIEHMGEVDASGVLHPDYPWMNKAIVLAILFGYCSVIMVTLLGQSRVFLSMSHDGLLPPFFSHINEKFRTPARSNLLFMVLVGLLAAFVPARLAGEMTSIGTLFAFTLVCAGVLVVRKTMPDVHRAFKTPLVPFVPVAGIITCLCMMLFLPADTWIRLVLWMLIGLDIYACYGIKHSKLEYNQANRHGQLALNMIGIVLAILCVITGLWHQQTVGWEESKVLLIISFVFAFTHLGFYMVRIWKQTTKVF
;
A
#
# COMPACT_ATOMS: atom_id res chain seq x y z
N MET A 1 15.18 7.69 -11.48
CA MET A 1 15.18 7.45 -10.03
C MET A 1 16.08 6.30 -9.63
N SER A 2 15.93 5.08 -10.14
CA SER A 2 16.79 3.94 -9.78
C SER A 2 18.28 4.19 -9.99
N LEU A 3 18.67 4.80 -11.11
CA LEU A 3 20.08 5.15 -11.38
C LEU A 3 20.63 6.20 -10.39
N PHE A 4 19.77 7.10 -9.91
CA PHE A 4 20.14 8.07 -8.90
C PHE A 4 20.39 7.41 -7.54
N LEU A 5 19.50 6.46 -7.14
CA LEU A 5 19.66 5.69 -5.92
C LEU A 5 20.91 4.79 -5.92
N ILE A 6 21.34 4.28 -7.08
CA ILE A 6 22.57 3.49 -7.20
C ILE A 6 23.79 4.35 -6.87
N ARG A 7 23.78 5.64 -7.20
CA ARG A 7 24.93 6.54 -6.97
C ARG A 7 25.11 7.02 -5.53
N GLY A 8 24.11 6.83 -4.67
CA GLY A 8 24.20 7.17 -3.24
C GLY A 8 22.93 7.83 -2.68
N THR A 9 22.80 7.84 -1.36
CA THR A 9 21.58 8.27 -0.66
C THR A 9 21.67 9.70 -0.08
N GLU A 10 22.86 10.27 0.12
CA GLU A 10 23.01 11.58 0.76
C GLU A 10 22.40 12.73 -0.06
N GLY A 11 22.71 12.81 -1.35
CA GLY A 11 22.09 13.81 -2.24
C GLY A 11 20.57 13.63 -2.42
N SER A 12 20.11 12.40 -2.27
CA SER A 12 18.70 12.00 -2.31
C SER A 12 17.90 12.63 -1.16
N SER A 13 18.44 12.70 0.04
CA SER A 13 17.74 13.23 1.23
C SER A 13 17.46 14.73 1.12
N ILE A 14 18.44 15.52 0.72
CA ILE A 14 18.28 16.98 0.54
C ILE A 14 17.29 17.28 -0.58
N PHE A 15 17.43 16.59 -1.72
CA PHE A 15 16.51 16.71 -2.85
C PHE A 15 15.08 16.38 -2.45
N ASN A 16 14.88 15.28 -1.71
CA ASN A 16 13.58 14.90 -1.20
C ASN A 16 13.00 15.96 -0.24
N GLY A 17 13.81 16.51 0.65
CA GLY A 17 13.39 17.57 1.57
C GLY A 17 12.87 18.83 0.84
N ILE A 18 13.55 19.26 -0.21
CA ILE A 18 13.14 20.40 -1.04
C ILE A 18 11.78 20.10 -1.72
N ILE A 19 11.61 18.90 -2.27
CA ILE A 19 10.37 18.49 -2.92
C ILE A 19 9.21 18.45 -1.90
N VAL A 20 9.45 17.91 -0.71
CA VAL A 20 8.43 17.85 0.35
C VAL A 20 8.00 19.25 0.77
N PHE A 21 8.96 20.16 0.96
CA PHE A 21 8.66 21.56 1.28
C PHE A 21 7.79 22.21 0.19
N LEU A 22 8.18 22.05 -1.07
CA LEU A 22 7.43 22.58 -2.21
C LEU A 22 6.01 22.00 -2.27
N LYS A 23 5.84 20.70 -2.13
CA LYS A 23 4.51 20.07 -2.14
C LYS A 23 3.59 20.57 -1.01
N VAL A 24 4.11 20.60 0.21
CA VAL A 24 3.36 21.07 1.36
C VAL A 24 2.98 22.54 1.19
N SER A 25 3.88 23.37 0.66
CA SER A 25 3.59 24.79 0.38
C SER A 25 2.46 24.93 -0.64
N VAL A 26 2.47 24.16 -1.73
CA VAL A 26 1.41 24.23 -2.76
C VAL A 26 0.07 23.77 -2.19
N VAL A 27 0.05 22.71 -1.36
CA VAL A 27 -1.17 22.24 -0.68
C VAL A 27 -1.72 23.33 0.25
N LEU A 28 -0.86 23.96 1.05
CA LEU A 28 -1.28 25.04 1.95
C LEU A 28 -1.80 26.28 1.20
N ILE A 29 -1.15 26.65 0.09
CA ILE A 29 -1.61 27.75 -0.77
C ILE A 29 -3.00 27.44 -1.34
N PHE A 30 -3.21 26.21 -1.84
CA PHE A 30 -4.51 25.77 -2.33
C PHE A 30 -5.60 25.87 -1.24
N VAL A 31 -5.32 25.36 -0.05
CA VAL A 31 -6.25 25.42 1.09
C VAL A 31 -6.55 26.86 1.47
N PHE A 32 -5.52 27.72 1.56
CA PHE A 32 -5.68 29.11 1.97
C PHE A 32 -6.49 29.92 0.95
N LEU A 33 -6.17 29.81 -0.34
CA LEU A 33 -6.87 30.55 -1.39
C LEU A 33 -8.27 29.99 -1.64
N GLY A 34 -8.43 28.67 -1.64
CA GLY A 34 -9.72 28.00 -1.87
C GLY A 34 -10.74 28.23 -0.75
N TRP A 35 -10.27 28.54 0.47
CA TRP A 35 -11.15 28.76 1.62
C TRP A 35 -12.20 29.85 1.37
N LYS A 36 -11.86 30.89 0.61
CA LYS A 36 -12.75 32.00 0.23
C LYS A 36 -13.91 31.53 -0.67
N TYR A 37 -13.70 30.50 -1.47
CA TYR A 37 -14.65 30.03 -2.50
C TYR A 37 -15.50 28.85 -2.04
N ILE A 38 -15.44 28.49 -0.75
CA ILE A 38 -16.26 27.42 -0.19
C ILE A 38 -17.74 27.83 -0.25
N ASN A 39 -18.54 27.05 -0.98
CA ASN A 39 -19.98 27.08 -0.92
C ASN A 39 -20.48 25.92 -0.06
N THR A 40 -21.17 26.24 1.04
CA THR A 40 -21.71 25.25 1.98
C THR A 40 -22.78 24.35 1.37
N ASP A 41 -23.46 24.78 0.29
CA ASP A 41 -24.43 23.96 -0.42
C ASP A 41 -23.82 22.76 -1.10
N ASN A 42 -22.53 22.83 -1.47
CA ASN A 42 -21.78 21.71 -2.04
C ASN A 42 -21.62 20.53 -1.08
N TYR A 43 -21.85 20.74 0.22
CA TYR A 43 -21.82 19.66 1.22
C TYR A 43 -23.18 18.97 1.42
N ILE A 44 -24.23 19.36 0.70
CA ILE A 44 -25.58 18.83 0.89
C ILE A 44 -25.95 17.89 -0.27
N PRO A 45 -26.24 16.59 -0.01
CA PRO A 45 -26.19 15.93 1.29
C PRO A 45 -24.77 15.55 1.69
N TYR A 46 -24.37 15.74 2.96
CA TYR A 46 -23.02 15.42 3.43
C TYR A 46 -22.69 13.93 3.31
N ILE A 47 -23.67 13.06 3.51
CA ILE A 47 -23.60 11.63 3.22
C ILE A 47 -24.74 11.30 2.26
N PRO A 48 -24.46 11.14 0.95
CA PRO A 48 -25.45 10.73 -0.01
C PRO A 48 -26.11 9.39 0.38
N ALA A 49 -27.39 9.24 0.06
CA ALA A 49 -28.11 8.00 0.33
C ALA A 49 -27.49 6.80 -0.43
N ASN A 50 -27.48 5.63 0.17
CA ASN A 50 -27.04 4.41 -0.49
C ASN A 50 -27.97 4.07 -1.66
N THR A 51 -27.42 3.65 -2.79
CA THR A 51 -28.14 3.28 -4.01
C THR A 51 -28.80 1.88 -3.93
N GLY A 52 -28.61 1.16 -2.82
CA GLY A 52 -29.05 -0.23 -2.64
C GLY A 52 -27.95 -1.27 -2.91
N THR A 53 -26.79 -0.82 -3.42
CA THR A 53 -25.60 -1.66 -3.63
C THR A 53 -24.56 -1.43 -2.54
N LEU A 54 -23.96 -2.52 -2.06
CA LEU A 54 -22.93 -2.45 -1.02
C LEU A 54 -21.67 -1.71 -1.57
N GLY A 55 -21.28 -0.65 -0.88
CA GLY A 55 -20.09 0.14 -1.25
C GLY A 55 -20.35 1.27 -2.23
N GLU A 56 -21.62 1.53 -2.60
CA GLU A 56 -22.02 2.70 -3.38
C GLU A 56 -22.77 3.67 -2.50
N TYR A 57 -22.16 4.81 -2.19
CA TYR A 57 -22.68 5.84 -1.31
C TYR A 57 -23.07 5.36 0.11
N GLY A 58 -23.56 6.24 0.94
CA GLY A 58 -23.87 5.96 2.34
C GLY A 58 -22.64 5.55 3.15
N LEU A 59 -22.84 4.94 4.29
CA LEU A 59 -21.75 4.47 5.17
C LEU A 59 -20.88 3.38 4.51
N SER A 60 -21.47 2.50 3.73
CA SER A 60 -20.73 1.45 3.01
C SER A 60 -19.81 2.04 1.92
N GLY A 61 -20.26 3.11 1.24
CA GLY A 61 -19.45 3.86 0.28
C GLY A 61 -18.28 4.58 0.95
N ILE A 62 -18.50 5.17 2.13
CA ILE A 62 -17.41 5.79 2.91
C ILE A 62 -16.35 4.77 3.28
N LEU A 63 -16.74 3.58 3.78
CA LEU A 63 -15.80 2.51 4.15
C LEU A 63 -15.04 1.98 2.93
N ARG A 64 -15.72 1.81 1.80
CA ARG A 64 -15.08 1.42 0.53
C ARG A 64 -14.12 2.50 0.04
N GLY A 65 -14.53 3.76 0.06
CA GLY A 65 -13.68 4.89 -0.30
C GLY A 65 -12.43 4.95 0.59
N ALA A 66 -12.60 4.84 1.91
CA ALA A 66 -11.49 4.80 2.86
C ALA A 66 -10.52 3.65 2.57
N ALA A 67 -11.04 2.45 2.25
CA ALA A 67 -10.21 1.30 1.90
C ALA A 67 -9.44 1.51 0.59
N ILE A 68 -10.07 2.10 -0.43
CA ILE A 68 -9.43 2.37 -1.72
C ILE A 68 -8.34 3.45 -1.57
N VAL A 69 -8.63 4.56 -0.87
CA VAL A 69 -7.67 5.66 -0.73
C VAL A 69 -6.64 5.43 0.37
N PHE A 70 -6.68 4.29 1.07
CA PHE A 70 -5.74 3.97 2.13
C PHE A 70 -4.28 4.01 1.66
N PHE A 71 -4.03 3.69 0.38
CA PHE A 71 -2.69 3.80 -0.20
C PHE A 71 -2.10 5.22 -0.13
N ALA A 72 -2.92 6.26 -0.01
CA ALA A 72 -2.45 7.64 0.11
C ALA A 72 -1.70 7.89 1.44
N PHE A 73 -1.90 7.03 2.44
CA PHE A 73 -1.16 7.07 3.71
C PHE A 73 0.15 6.28 3.68
N LEU A 74 0.41 5.51 2.62
CA LEU A 74 1.64 4.72 2.50
C LEU A 74 2.88 5.62 2.51
N GLY A 75 3.90 5.15 3.22
CA GLY A 75 5.16 5.86 3.36
C GLY A 75 5.55 6.15 4.81
N PHE A 76 4.60 6.23 5.74
CA PHE A 76 4.95 6.33 7.16
C PHE A 76 5.65 5.05 7.67
N ASP A 77 5.35 3.91 7.10
CA ASP A 77 5.98 2.62 7.35
C ASP A 77 7.40 2.54 6.76
N ALA A 78 7.62 3.18 5.61
CA ALA A 78 8.95 3.27 4.99
C ALA A 78 9.98 3.98 5.89
N VAL A 79 9.55 4.86 6.79
CA VAL A 79 10.41 5.47 7.82
C VAL A 79 11.12 4.39 8.63
N SER A 80 10.44 3.28 8.94
CA SER A 80 11.03 2.16 9.70
C SER A 80 12.23 1.52 9.00
N THR A 81 12.24 1.49 7.66
CA THR A 81 13.35 0.94 6.86
C THR A 81 14.61 1.80 6.91
N ALA A 82 14.48 3.08 7.28
CA ALA A 82 15.58 4.02 7.45
C ALA A 82 16.14 4.04 8.89
N ALA A 83 15.68 3.16 9.77
CA ALA A 83 16.09 3.13 11.17
C ALA A 83 17.61 2.98 11.36
N GLN A 84 18.30 2.30 10.44
CA GLN A 84 19.76 2.12 10.50
C GLN A 84 20.54 3.42 10.18
N GLU A 85 19.91 4.41 9.55
CA GLU A 85 20.50 5.70 9.20
C GLU A 85 20.17 6.79 10.20
N ALA A 86 19.23 6.55 11.13
CA ALA A 86 18.84 7.51 12.14
C ALA A 86 19.89 7.63 13.25
N LYS A 87 20.13 8.86 13.74
CA LYS A 87 21.05 9.11 14.85
C LYS A 87 20.59 8.46 16.15
N ASN A 88 19.28 8.58 16.46
CA ASN A 88 18.66 8.01 17.64
C ASN A 88 17.39 7.23 17.26
N PRO A 89 17.51 6.04 16.63
CA PRO A 89 16.37 5.33 16.07
C PRO A 89 15.28 4.98 17.11
N LYS A 90 15.69 4.75 18.35
CA LYS A 90 14.76 4.42 19.46
C LYS A 90 13.75 5.52 19.75
N ARG A 91 14.13 6.78 19.57
CA ARG A 91 13.30 7.97 19.79
C ARG A 91 12.73 8.51 18.49
N ASP A 92 13.59 8.65 17.48
CA ASP A 92 13.28 9.37 16.27
C ASP A 92 12.28 8.61 15.36
N MET A 93 12.33 7.27 15.37
CA MET A 93 11.41 6.46 14.57
C MET A 93 9.95 6.58 15.02
N PRO A 94 9.60 6.35 16.31
CA PRO A 94 8.22 6.49 16.76
C PRO A 94 7.67 7.90 16.56
N ILE A 95 8.47 8.93 16.87
CA ILE A 95 8.06 10.33 16.69
C ILE A 95 7.86 10.65 15.22
N GLY A 96 8.81 10.26 14.36
CA GLY A 96 8.73 10.49 12.92
C GLY A 96 7.47 9.85 12.31
N ILE A 97 7.18 8.60 12.64
CA ILE A 97 6.00 7.87 12.16
C ILE A 97 4.70 8.54 12.64
N LEU A 98 4.56 8.81 13.93
CA LEU A 98 3.31 9.35 14.49
C LEU A 98 3.07 10.79 14.05
N VAL A 99 4.10 11.64 14.05
CA VAL A 99 3.96 13.05 13.66
C VAL A 99 3.69 13.17 12.16
N SER A 100 4.39 12.41 11.32
CA SER A 100 4.12 12.44 9.87
C SER A 100 2.71 11.98 9.56
N LEU A 101 2.22 10.92 10.19
CA LEU A 101 0.86 10.44 10.01
C LEU A 101 -0.17 11.49 10.43
N LEU A 102 0.02 12.14 11.59
CA LEU A 102 -0.88 13.18 12.08
C LEU A 102 -0.92 14.39 11.14
N VAL A 103 0.25 14.89 10.74
CA VAL A 103 0.36 16.05 9.83
C VAL A 103 -0.27 15.74 8.48
N CYS A 104 0.02 14.57 7.89
CA CYS A 104 -0.59 14.16 6.63
C CYS A 104 -2.12 14.04 6.74
N THR A 105 -2.62 13.47 7.84
CA THR A 105 -4.08 13.36 8.07
C THR A 105 -4.73 14.73 8.10
N ILE A 106 -4.18 15.69 8.84
CA ILE A 106 -4.72 17.06 8.91
C ILE A 106 -4.71 17.72 7.52
N LEU A 107 -3.59 17.60 6.79
CA LEU A 107 -3.47 18.18 5.45
C LEU A 107 -4.47 17.55 4.47
N TYR A 108 -4.67 16.23 4.49
CA TYR A 108 -5.64 15.55 3.65
C TYR A 108 -7.07 15.95 3.96
N MET A 109 -7.42 16.07 5.24
CA MET A 109 -8.74 16.52 5.67
C MET A 109 -9.01 17.96 5.20
N LEU A 110 -8.07 18.88 5.41
CA LEU A 110 -8.20 20.27 4.99
C LEU A 110 -8.30 20.38 3.47
N PHE A 111 -7.46 19.67 2.74
CA PHE A 111 -7.45 19.67 1.29
C PHE A 111 -8.77 19.14 0.72
N ALA A 112 -9.23 17.99 1.20
CA ALA A 112 -10.49 17.39 0.78
C ALA A 112 -11.69 18.29 1.12
N HIS A 113 -11.69 18.91 2.30
CA HIS A 113 -12.73 19.83 2.72
C HIS A 113 -12.84 21.03 1.77
N VAL A 114 -11.72 21.69 1.49
CA VAL A 114 -11.72 22.82 0.55
C VAL A 114 -12.12 22.38 -0.84
N MET A 115 -11.58 21.27 -1.33
CA MET A 115 -11.86 20.76 -2.67
C MET A 115 -13.35 20.49 -2.88
N THR A 116 -13.99 19.79 -1.94
CA THR A 116 -15.43 19.48 -2.00
C THR A 116 -16.33 20.67 -1.67
N GLY A 117 -15.81 21.68 -0.99
CA GLY A 117 -16.52 22.93 -0.74
C GLY A 117 -16.52 23.88 -1.94
N VAL A 118 -15.46 23.86 -2.74
CA VAL A 118 -15.33 24.70 -3.94
C VAL A 118 -16.15 24.13 -5.10
N ALA A 119 -16.14 22.81 -5.30
CA ALA A 119 -16.91 22.13 -6.33
C ALA A 119 -17.67 20.94 -5.72
N HIS A 120 -18.88 20.67 -6.22
CA HIS A 120 -19.67 19.54 -5.73
C HIS A 120 -19.03 18.21 -6.10
N TYR A 121 -19.07 17.21 -5.20
CA TYR A 121 -18.37 15.93 -5.37
C TYR A 121 -18.70 15.18 -6.67
N SER A 122 -19.92 15.36 -7.22
CA SER A 122 -20.35 14.74 -8.48
C SER A 122 -19.55 15.20 -9.69
N GLU A 123 -18.96 16.39 -9.65
CA GLU A 123 -18.18 16.94 -10.76
C GLU A 123 -16.82 16.27 -10.91
N PHE A 124 -16.28 15.71 -9.81
CA PHE A 124 -15.02 14.97 -9.84
C PHE A 124 -15.13 13.57 -10.47
N GLY A 125 -16.33 13.04 -10.67
CA GLY A 125 -16.61 11.70 -11.23
C GLY A 125 -16.77 11.64 -12.75
N GLY A 126 -16.66 12.76 -13.47
CA GLY A 126 -16.86 12.83 -14.92
C GLY A 126 -15.75 12.14 -15.73
N GLN A 127 -16.05 11.79 -17.00
CA GLN A 127 -15.09 11.17 -17.95
C GLN A 127 -13.85 12.05 -18.23
N GLN A 128 -13.88 13.31 -17.86
CA GLN A 128 -12.75 14.23 -17.96
C GLN A 128 -11.77 14.13 -16.77
N GLY A 129 -11.93 13.15 -15.89
CA GLY A 129 -11.22 12.95 -14.63
C GLY A 129 -9.69 12.90 -14.68
N ILE A 130 -9.05 13.72 -15.50
CA ILE A 130 -7.60 13.79 -15.65
C ILE A 130 -6.95 14.49 -14.46
N ALA A 131 -7.62 15.42 -13.81
CA ALA A 131 -7.12 16.10 -12.62
C ALA A 131 -8.27 16.71 -11.79
N PRO A 132 -8.83 16.01 -10.80
CA PRO A 132 -9.89 16.56 -9.92
C PRO A 132 -9.53 17.91 -9.31
N VAL A 133 -8.25 18.14 -9.02
CA VAL A 133 -7.77 19.40 -8.47
C VAL A 133 -7.86 20.55 -9.47
N ALA A 134 -7.71 20.27 -10.78
CA ALA A 134 -7.89 21.30 -11.81
C ALA A 134 -9.33 21.77 -11.87
N ILE A 135 -10.30 20.85 -11.74
CA ILE A 135 -11.73 21.17 -11.66
C ILE A 135 -12.00 22.12 -10.47
N ALA A 136 -11.46 21.80 -9.30
CA ALA A 136 -11.62 22.68 -8.13
C ALA A 136 -11.02 24.08 -8.36
N ILE A 137 -9.89 24.20 -9.03
CA ILE A 137 -9.27 25.49 -9.34
C ILE A 137 -10.10 26.29 -10.35
N GLU A 138 -10.69 25.64 -11.34
CA GLU A 138 -11.57 26.27 -12.30
C GLU A 138 -12.80 26.87 -11.63
N HIS A 139 -13.27 26.29 -10.51
CA HIS A 139 -14.38 26.82 -9.71
C HIS A 139 -13.96 27.93 -8.72
N MET A 140 -12.66 28.23 -8.59
CA MET A 140 -12.15 29.36 -7.81
C MET A 140 -12.12 30.63 -8.65
N GLY A 141 -13.29 31.24 -8.89
CA GLY A 141 -13.39 32.44 -9.72
C GLY A 141 -14.73 33.14 -9.62
N GLU A 142 -14.89 34.20 -10.40
CA GLU A 142 -16.11 34.94 -10.50
C GLU A 142 -16.86 34.59 -11.80
N VAL A 143 -18.18 34.50 -11.71
CA VAL A 143 -19.05 34.30 -12.86
C VAL A 143 -19.34 35.64 -13.47
N ASP A 144 -19.03 35.82 -14.76
CA ASP A 144 -19.32 37.05 -15.46
C ASP A 144 -20.84 37.23 -15.79
N ALA A 145 -21.21 38.38 -16.32
CA ALA A 145 -22.59 38.68 -16.68
C ALA A 145 -23.15 37.74 -17.79
N SER A 146 -22.30 36.99 -18.47
CA SER A 146 -22.64 35.99 -19.50
C SER A 146 -22.78 34.57 -18.96
N GLY A 147 -22.56 34.38 -17.65
CA GLY A 147 -22.60 33.07 -16.99
C GLY A 147 -21.33 32.23 -17.16
N VAL A 148 -20.24 32.82 -17.65
CA VAL A 148 -18.95 32.16 -17.80
C VAL A 148 -18.11 32.34 -16.56
N LEU A 149 -17.62 31.24 -16.01
CA LEU A 149 -16.75 31.24 -14.84
C LEU A 149 -15.31 31.54 -15.27
N HIS A 150 -14.72 32.57 -14.68
CA HIS A 150 -13.32 32.94 -14.91
C HIS A 150 -12.50 32.64 -13.65
N PRO A 151 -11.57 31.67 -13.71
CA PRO A 151 -10.76 31.31 -12.55
C PRO A 151 -9.81 32.45 -12.17
N ASP A 152 -9.79 32.85 -10.90
CA ASP A 152 -8.94 33.92 -10.38
C ASP A 152 -7.45 33.51 -10.36
N TYR A 153 -7.17 32.21 -10.30
CA TYR A 153 -5.81 31.69 -10.15
C TYR A 153 -5.41 30.67 -11.22
N PRO A 154 -5.42 31.00 -12.52
CA PRO A 154 -5.11 30.05 -13.59
C PRO A 154 -3.67 29.49 -13.52
N TRP A 155 -2.74 30.26 -12.89
CA TRP A 155 -1.34 29.82 -12.66
C TRP A 155 -1.25 28.65 -11.67
N MET A 156 -2.22 28.52 -10.75
CA MET A 156 -2.21 27.49 -9.70
C MET A 156 -2.33 26.08 -10.28
N ASN A 157 -3.07 25.91 -11.37
CA ASN A 157 -3.15 24.62 -12.08
C ASN A 157 -1.74 24.17 -12.52
N LYS A 158 -0.94 25.06 -13.10
CA LYS A 158 0.46 24.74 -13.50
C LYS A 158 1.33 24.44 -12.28
N ALA A 159 1.19 25.20 -11.19
CA ALA A 159 1.95 24.97 -9.96
C ALA A 159 1.63 23.62 -9.33
N ILE A 160 0.37 23.22 -9.30
CA ILE A 160 -0.07 21.91 -8.77
C ILE A 160 0.43 20.77 -9.67
N VAL A 161 0.31 20.89 -10.98
CA VAL A 161 0.85 19.87 -11.90
C VAL A 161 2.36 19.67 -11.69
N LEU A 162 3.12 20.74 -11.56
CA LEU A 162 4.56 20.65 -11.26
C LEU A 162 4.81 20.01 -9.89
N ALA A 163 4.06 20.40 -8.86
CA ALA A 163 4.18 19.80 -7.52
C ALA A 163 3.86 18.29 -7.53
N ILE A 164 2.86 17.87 -8.31
CA ILE A 164 2.51 16.46 -8.51
C ILE A 164 3.65 15.70 -9.20
N LEU A 165 4.22 16.24 -10.28
CA LEU A 165 5.35 15.63 -11.00
C LEU A 165 6.56 15.43 -10.08
N PHE A 166 6.98 16.47 -9.37
CA PHE A 166 8.05 16.36 -8.36
C PHE A 166 7.66 15.40 -7.24
N GLY A 167 6.38 15.39 -6.84
CA GLY A 167 5.84 14.47 -5.87
C GLY A 167 6.02 13.01 -6.27
N TYR A 168 5.68 12.65 -7.50
CA TYR A 168 5.90 11.30 -8.03
C TYR A 168 7.38 10.92 -8.03
N CYS A 169 8.26 11.84 -8.42
CA CYS A 169 9.71 11.61 -8.36
C CYS A 169 10.18 11.25 -6.95
N SER A 170 9.73 12.01 -5.94
CA SER A 170 10.06 11.79 -4.54
C SER A 170 9.52 10.44 -4.03
N VAL A 171 8.24 10.14 -4.26
CA VAL A 171 7.61 8.90 -3.80
C VAL A 171 8.26 7.68 -4.42
N ILE A 172 8.48 7.67 -5.75
CA ILE A 172 9.14 6.57 -6.46
C ILE A 172 10.55 6.34 -5.89
N MET A 173 11.28 7.41 -5.59
CA MET A 173 12.63 7.29 -5.03
C MET A 173 12.63 6.66 -3.64
N VAL A 174 11.74 7.11 -2.75
CA VAL A 174 11.65 6.60 -1.38
C VAL A 174 11.14 5.16 -1.35
N THR A 175 10.14 4.82 -2.15
CA THR A 175 9.59 3.46 -2.20
C THR A 175 10.57 2.45 -2.79
N LEU A 176 11.31 2.80 -3.85
CA LEU A 176 12.36 1.94 -4.41
C LEU A 176 13.50 1.73 -3.41
N LEU A 177 13.88 2.78 -2.65
CA LEU A 177 14.87 2.67 -1.59
C LEU A 177 14.41 1.69 -0.51
N GLY A 178 13.20 1.85 0.01
CA GLY A 178 12.62 0.97 1.02
C GLY A 178 12.53 -0.47 0.53
N GLN A 179 12.04 -0.69 -0.69
CA GLN A 179 11.91 -2.02 -1.28
C GLN A 179 13.26 -2.72 -1.41
N SER A 180 14.28 -2.04 -1.92
CA SER A 180 15.62 -2.64 -2.06
C SER A 180 16.22 -3.06 -0.71
N ARG A 181 15.93 -2.34 0.37
CA ARG A 181 16.39 -2.67 1.73
C ARG A 181 15.63 -3.84 2.33
N VAL A 182 14.32 -3.93 2.11
CA VAL A 182 13.53 -5.09 2.56
C VAL A 182 14.06 -6.37 1.91
N PHE A 183 14.30 -6.35 0.60
CA PHE A 183 14.85 -7.52 -0.11
C PHE A 183 16.29 -7.84 0.33
N LEU A 184 17.10 -6.84 0.62
CA LEU A 184 18.43 -7.00 1.20
C LEU A 184 18.35 -7.73 2.54
N SER A 185 17.48 -7.27 3.45
CA SER A 185 17.28 -7.89 4.77
C SER A 185 16.79 -9.33 4.64
N MET A 186 15.78 -9.58 3.80
CA MET A 186 15.29 -10.95 3.55
C MET A 186 16.37 -11.88 3.00
N SER A 187 17.24 -11.38 2.13
CA SER A 187 18.36 -12.17 1.60
C SER A 187 19.45 -12.41 2.64
N HIS A 188 19.71 -11.46 3.55
CA HIS A 188 20.60 -11.65 4.68
C HIS A 188 20.09 -12.72 5.64
N ASP A 189 18.78 -12.81 5.85
CA ASP A 189 18.12 -13.83 6.67
C ASP A 189 18.03 -15.20 5.96
N GLY A 190 18.46 -15.28 4.70
CA GLY A 190 18.43 -16.52 3.91
C GLY A 190 17.06 -16.84 3.29
N LEU A 191 16.11 -15.90 3.32
CA LEU A 191 14.76 -16.08 2.76
C LEU A 191 14.73 -15.91 1.24
N LEU A 192 15.69 -15.15 0.69
CA LEU A 192 15.83 -14.89 -0.73
C LEU A 192 17.28 -15.20 -1.20
N PRO A 193 17.49 -15.43 -2.51
CA PRO A 193 18.81 -15.68 -3.06
C PRO A 193 19.83 -14.58 -2.75
N PRO A 194 21.16 -14.91 -2.67
CA PRO A 194 22.24 -13.95 -2.39
C PRO A 194 22.36 -12.82 -3.42
N PHE A 195 21.71 -12.95 -4.56
CA PHE A 195 21.62 -11.90 -5.57
C PHE A 195 21.15 -10.56 -5.00
N PHE A 196 20.18 -10.60 -4.07
CA PHE A 196 19.60 -9.42 -3.44
C PHE A 196 20.46 -8.84 -2.30
N SER A 197 21.36 -9.62 -1.71
CA SER A 197 22.25 -9.16 -0.64
C SER A 197 23.55 -8.53 -1.14
N HIS A 198 23.79 -8.53 -2.47
CA HIS A 198 25.01 -7.98 -3.05
C HIS A 198 25.02 -6.44 -2.98
N ILE A 199 25.92 -5.89 -2.17
CA ILE A 199 26.17 -4.46 -2.06
C ILE A 199 27.31 -4.09 -3.02
N ASN A 200 27.12 -3.04 -3.81
CA ASN A 200 28.15 -2.53 -4.71
C ASN A 200 29.25 -1.84 -3.89
N GLU A 201 30.51 -2.23 -4.07
CA GLU A 201 31.65 -1.73 -3.31
C GLU A 201 31.87 -0.21 -3.45
N LYS A 202 31.67 0.32 -4.67
CA LYS A 202 31.89 1.75 -4.99
C LYS A 202 30.81 2.63 -4.40
N PHE A 203 29.55 2.22 -4.48
CA PHE A 203 28.41 3.07 -4.12
C PHE A 203 27.75 2.68 -2.79
N ARG A 204 28.16 1.56 -2.20
CA ARG A 204 27.59 1.00 -0.96
C ARG A 204 26.08 0.86 -0.98
N THR A 205 25.52 0.56 -2.16
CA THR A 205 24.08 0.40 -2.39
C THR A 205 23.78 -0.95 -3.02
N PRO A 206 22.56 -1.52 -2.87
CA PRO A 206 22.14 -2.77 -3.51
C PRO A 206 21.81 -2.55 -4.99
N ALA A 207 22.83 -2.22 -5.79
CA ALA A 207 22.70 -1.81 -7.19
C ALA A 207 21.99 -2.85 -8.07
N ARG A 208 22.26 -4.16 -7.86
CA ARG A 208 21.61 -5.24 -8.62
C ARG A 208 20.10 -5.30 -8.37
N SER A 209 19.69 -5.18 -7.11
CA SER A 209 18.27 -5.13 -6.73
C SER A 209 17.59 -3.91 -7.33
N ASN A 210 18.21 -2.74 -7.25
CA ASN A 210 17.66 -1.50 -7.84
C ASN A 210 17.51 -1.59 -9.36
N LEU A 211 18.44 -2.23 -10.07
CA LEU A 211 18.35 -2.44 -11.52
C LEU A 211 17.22 -3.42 -11.87
N LEU A 212 17.10 -4.51 -11.14
CA LEU A 212 15.99 -5.47 -11.31
C LEU A 212 14.64 -4.79 -11.11
N PHE A 213 14.48 -4.03 -10.02
CA PHE A 213 13.23 -3.31 -9.77
C PHE A 213 12.96 -2.21 -10.79
N MET A 214 13.98 -1.55 -11.33
CA MET A 214 13.81 -0.58 -12.42
C MET A 214 13.12 -1.23 -13.63
N VAL A 215 13.59 -2.42 -14.04
CA VAL A 215 13.01 -3.13 -15.19
C VAL A 215 11.62 -3.65 -14.84
N LEU A 216 11.46 -4.32 -13.71
CA LEU A 216 10.20 -4.95 -13.31
C LEU A 216 9.09 -3.92 -13.08
N VAL A 217 9.37 -2.85 -12.31
CA VAL A 217 8.40 -1.76 -12.06
C VAL A 217 8.11 -1.00 -13.35
N GLY A 218 9.12 -0.77 -14.21
CA GLY A 218 8.91 -0.12 -15.51
C GLY A 218 7.99 -0.92 -16.42
N LEU A 219 8.15 -2.23 -16.48
CA LEU A 219 7.26 -3.11 -17.23
C LEU A 219 5.84 -3.14 -16.65
N LEU A 220 5.71 -3.27 -15.32
CA LEU A 220 4.40 -3.24 -14.68
C LEU A 220 3.70 -1.90 -14.92
N ALA A 221 4.39 -0.79 -14.81
CA ALA A 221 3.83 0.53 -15.05
C ALA A 221 3.37 0.75 -16.49
N ALA A 222 3.97 0.05 -17.47
CA ALA A 222 3.57 0.13 -18.87
C ALA A 222 2.28 -0.66 -19.18
N PHE A 223 2.01 -1.74 -18.44
CA PHE A 223 0.93 -2.68 -18.75
C PHE A 223 -0.19 -2.72 -17.70
N VAL A 224 0.07 -2.32 -16.45
CA VAL A 224 -0.90 -2.38 -15.36
C VAL A 224 -1.61 -1.04 -15.20
N PRO A 225 -2.95 -0.98 -15.30
CA PRO A 225 -3.71 0.23 -15.05
C PRO A 225 -3.51 0.76 -13.63
N ALA A 226 -3.41 2.08 -13.48
CA ALA A 226 -3.15 2.73 -12.19
C ALA A 226 -4.18 2.36 -11.11
N ARG A 227 -5.46 2.20 -11.49
CA ARG A 227 -6.52 1.75 -10.58
C ARG A 227 -6.20 0.40 -9.96
N LEU A 228 -5.83 -0.58 -10.78
CA LEU A 228 -5.48 -1.92 -10.31
C LEU A 228 -4.27 -1.90 -9.37
N ALA A 229 -3.25 -1.11 -9.71
CA ALA A 229 -2.07 -0.95 -8.87
C ALA A 229 -2.43 -0.34 -7.49
N GLY A 230 -3.31 0.66 -7.45
CA GLY A 230 -3.79 1.28 -6.22
C GLY A 230 -4.57 0.30 -5.33
N GLU A 231 -5.50 -0.46 -5.90
CA GLU A 231 -6.27 -1.48 -5.17
C GLU A 231 -5.38 -2.58 -4.60
N MET A 232 -4.44 -3.12 -5.39
CA MET A 232 -3.47 -4.12 -4.93
C MET A 232 -2.58 -3.60 -3.81
N THR A 233 -2.16 -2.35 -3.91
CA THR A 233 -1.34 -1.70 -2.88
C THR A 233 -2.12 -1.53 -1.58
N SER A 234 -3.38 -1.10 -1.64
CA SER A 234 -4.24 -0.94 -0.47
C SER A 234 -4.47 -2.27 0.25
N ILE A 235 -4.90 -3.31 -0.45
CA ILE A 235 -5.19 -4.60 0.19
C ILE A 235 -3.92 -5.25 0.76
N GLY A 236 -2.81 -5.19 0.02
CA GLY A 236 -1.52 -5.75 0.47
C GLY A 236 -1.02 -5.07 1.73
N THR A 237 -1.15 -3.75 1.82
CA THR A 237 -0.71 -2.98 2.99
C THR A 237 -1.61 -3.18 4.19
N LEU A 238 -2.94 -3.16 4.02
CA LEU A 238 -3.89 -3.48 5.08
C LEU A 238 -3.64 -4.88 5.65
N PHE A 239 -3.37 -5.85 4.78
CA PHE A 239 -3.00 -7.21 5.20
C PHE A 239 -1.67 -7.23 5.95
N ALA A 240 -0.64 -6.54 5.46
CA ALA A 240 0.64 -6.43 6.15
C ALA A 240 0.49 -5.82 7.54
N PHE A 241 -0.32 -4.76 7.70
CA PHE A 241 -0.57 -4.15 9.01
C PHE A 241 -1.36 -5.06 9.94
N THR A 242 -2.29 -5.86 9.40
CA THR A 242 -2.96 -6.93 10.17
C THR A 242 -1.92 -7.89 10.75
N LEU A 243 -0.96 -8.34 9.93
CA LEU A 243 0.11 -9.23 10.37
C LEU A 243 1.06 -8.57 11.38
N VAL A 244 1.40 -7.29 11.20
CA VAL A 244 2.22 -6.54 12.16
C VAL A 244 1.52 -6.42 13.51
N CYS A 245 0.23 -6.08 13.52
CA CYS A 245 -0.56 -6.01 14.76
C CYS A 245 -0.63 -7.37 15.46
N ALA A 246 -0.87 -8.45 14.70
CA ALA A 246 -0.85 -9.82 15.23
C ALA A 246 0.56 -10.19 15.76
N GLY A 247 1.61 -9.80 15.03
CA GLY A 247 3.00 -10.01 15.44
C GLY A 247 3.34 -9.34 16.78
N VAL A 248 2.83 -8.12 17.02
CA VAL A 248 2.99 -7.44 18.32
C VAL A 248 2.39 -8.27 19.46
N LEU A 249 1.20 -8.86 19.26
CA LEU A 249 0.56 -9.70 20.27
C LEU A 249 1.38 -10.98 20.55
N VAL A 250 1.84 -11.65 19.46
CA VAL A 250 2.65 -12.86 19.58
C VAL A 250 3.96 -12.58 20.29
N VAL A 251 4.73 -11.56 19.86
CA VAL A 251 6.03 -11.21 20.46
C VAL A 251 5.89 -10.78 21.92
N ARG A 252 4.77 -10.14 22.29
CA ARG A 252 4.49 -9.79 23.70
C ARG A 252 4.31 -11.04 24.58
N LYS A 253 3.71 -12.09 24.00
CA LYS A 253 3.45 -13.35 24.72
C LYS A 253 4.68 -14.27 24.73
N THR A 254 5.39 -14.38 23.61
CA THR A 254 6.51 -15.33 23.45
C THR A 254 7.84 -14.80 23.96
N MET A 255 8.04 -13.49 23.92
CA MET A 255 9.29 -12.82 24.31
C MET A 255 9.01 -11.65 25.27
N PRO A 256 8.53 -11.89 26.52
CA PRO A 256 8.13 -10.83 27.44
C PRO A 256 9.32 -9.96 27.88
N ASP A 257 10.51 -10.55 28.04
CA ASP A 257 11.70 -9.94 28.65
C ASP A 257 12.55 -9.13 27.67
N VAL A 258 12.23 -9.15 26.37
CA VAL A 258 12.99 -8.37 25.39
C VAL A 258 12.84 -6.88 25.64
N HIS A 259 13.98 -6.19 25.77
CA HIS A 259 13.99 -4.73 25.94
C HIS A 259 13.40 -4.04 24.70
N ARG A 260 12.33 -3.25 24.91
CA ARG A 260 11.65 -2.50 23.87
C ARG A 260 11.85 -1.02 24.07
N ALA A 261 12.44 -0.35 23.08
CA ALA A 261 12.63 1.09 23.10
C ALA A 261 11.30 1.87 23.09
N PHE A 262 10.32 1.35 22.34
CA PHE A 262 8.95 1.85 22.30
C PHE A 262 7.99 0.74 22.73
N LYS A 263 7.15 1.03 23.70
CA LYS A 263 6.12 0.11 24.18
C LYS A 263 4.77 0.56 23.65
N THR A 264 4.18 -0.23 22.75
CA THR A 264 2.80 0.00 22.29
C THR A 264 1.87 0.16 23.49
N PRO A 265 1.10 1.27 23.59
CA PRO A 265 0.17 1.48 24.69
C PRO A 265 -1.02 0.52 24.61
N LEU A 266 -1.69 0.31 25.74
CA LEU A 266 -2.96 -0.42 25.84
C LEU A 266 -2.98 -1.78 25.10
N VAL A 267 -1.91 -2.56 25.17
CA VAL A 267 -1.90 -3.94 24.66
C VAL A 267 -2.74 -4.81 25.61
N PRO A 268 -3.67 -5.66 25.12
CA PRO A 268 -3.90 -6.08 23.73
C PRO A 268 -4.86 -5.20 22.91
N PHE A 269 -5.52 -4.20 23.49
CA PHE A 269 -6.61 -3.45 22.88
C PHE A 269 -6.19 -2.78 21.56
N VAL A 270 -5.11 -2.01 21.55
CA VAL A 270 -4.67 -1.27 20.32
C VAL A 270 -4.32 -2.21 19.16
N PRO A 271 -3.51 -3.27 19.34
CA PRO A 271 -3.26 -4.22 18.25
C PRO A 271 -4.52 -4.94 17.77
N VAL A 272 -5.42 -5.33 18.68
CA VAL A 272 -6.68 -6.00 18.29
C VAL A 272 -7.59 -5.05 17.51
N ALA A 273 -7.73 -3.80 17.96
CA ALA A 273 -8.47 -2.78 17.21
C ALA A 273 -7.86 -2.54 15.82
N GLY A 274 -6.53 -2.51 15.72
CA GLY A 274 -5.83 -2.41 14.43
C GLY A 274 -6.16 -3.58 13.48
N ILE A 275 -6.13 -4.82 13.98
CA ILE A 275 -6.53 -6.00 13.20
C ILE A 275 -7.97 -5.87 12.70
N ILE A 276 -8.90 -5.56 13.60
CA ILE A 276 -10.33 -5.45 13.25
C ILE A 276 -10.55 -4.35 12.22
N THR A 277 -9.95 -3.18 12.40
CA THR A 277 -10.09 -2.05 11.48
C THR A 277 -9.53 -2.40 10.09
N CYS A 278 -8.32 -2.96 10.02
CA CYS A 278 -7.72 -3.36 8.74
C CYS A 278 -8.56 -4.42 8.03
N LEU A 279 -9.00 -5.47 8.73
CA LEU A 279 -9.85 -6.51 8.15
C LEU A 279 -11.21 -5.94 7.71
N CYS A 280 -11.82 -5.07 8.51
CA CYS A 280 -13.07 -4.41 8.14
C CYS A 280 -12.91 -3.61 6.84
N MET A 281 -11.85 -2.80 6.70
CA MET A 281 -11.57 -2.07 5.47
C MET A 281 -11.34 -3.02 4.28
N MET A 282 -10.61 -4.11 4.48
CA MET A 282 -10.38 -5.11 3.42
C MET A 282 -11.69 -5.72 2.91
N LEU A 283 -12.69 -5.95 3.77
CA LEU A 283 -13.98 -6.53 3.39
C LEU A 283 -14.78 -5.64 2.42
N PHE A 284 -14.54 -4.32 2.41
CA PHE A 284 -15.18 -3.39 1.49
C PHE A 284 -14.44 -3.23 0.15
N LEU A 285 -13.27 -3.87 -0.01
CA LEU A 285 -12.57 -3.88 -1.29
C LEU A 285 -13.22 -4.86 -2.29
N PRO A 286 -13.13 -4.59 -3.60
CA PRO A 286 -13.68 -5.47 -4.63
C PRO A 286 -13.14 -6.91 -4.56
N ALA A 287 -13.96 -7.88 -4.96
CA ALA A 287 -13.63 -9.30 -4.88
C ALA A 287 -12.39 -9.68 -5.73
N ASP A 288 -12.22 -9.04 -6.89
CA ASP A 288 -11.05 -9.23 -7.75
C ASP A 288 -9.72 -8.82 -7.09
N THR A 289 -9.77 -7.85 -6.18
CA THR A 289 -8.61 -7.44 -5.38
C THR A 289 -8.19 -8.53 -4.38
N TRP A 290 -9.16 -9.26 -3.81
CA TRP A 290 -8.89 -10.41 -2.94
C TRP A 290 -8.25 -11.57 -3.70
N ILE A 291 -8.69 -11.86 -4.93
CA ILE A 291 -8.06 -12.88 -5.78
C ILE A 291 -6.58 -12.55 -5.97
N ARG A 292 -6.26 -11.30 -6.33
CA ARG A 292 -4.88 -10.86 -6.53
C ARG A 292 -4.04 -11.00 -5.26
N LEU A 293 -4.58 -10.65 -4.09
CA LEU A 293 -3.90 -10.83 -2.81
C LEU A 293 -3.55 -12.30 -2.58
N VAL A 294 -4.53 -13.21 -2.74
CA VAL A 294 -4.34 -14.64 -2.51
C VAL A 294 -3.34 -15.24 -3.48
N LEU A 295 -3.40 -14.87 -4.77
CA LEU A 295 -2.42 -15.30 -5.78
C LEU A 295 -1.00 -14.84 -5.41
N TRP A 296 -0.85 -13.60 -4.97
CA TRP A 296 0.44 -13.05 -4.57
C TRP A 296 1.00 -13.73 -3.33
N MET A 297 0.14 -14.03 -2.37
CA MET A 297 0.52 -14.81 -1.18
C MET A 297 0.97 -16.23 -1.53
N LEU A 298 0.30 -16.92 -2.46
CA LEU A 298 0.69 -18.25 -2.93
C LEU A 298 2.08 -18.21 -3.57
N ILE A 299 2.34 -17.25 -4.46
CA ILE A 299 3.67 -17.09 -5.09
C ILE A 299 4.76 -16.86 -4.01
N GLY A 300 4.48 -15.97 -3.04
CA GLY A 300 5.42 -15.71 -1.94
C GLY A 300 5.67 -16.94 -1.08
N LEU A 301 4.62 -17.70 -0.78
CA LEU A 301 4.72 -18.93 0.00
C LEU A 301 5.50 -20.02 -0.75
N ASP A 302 5.36 -20.13 -2.07
CA ASP A 302 6.12 -21.07 -2.90
C ASP A 302 7.61 -20.74 -2.91
N ILE A 303 7.95 -19.46 -3.05
CA ILE A 303 9.36 -19.02 -2.97
C ILE A 303 9.94 -19.42 -1.60
N TYR A 304 9.19 -19.17 -0.53
CA TYR A 304 9.61 -19.58 0.82
C TYR A 304 9.69 -21.10 0.96
N ALA A 305 8.72 -21.85 0.46
CA ALA A 305 8.66 -23.30 0.53
C ALA A 305 9.79 -23.98 -0.28
N CYS A 306 10.16 -23.42 -1.43
CA CYS A 306 11.18 -23.97 -2.31
C CYS A 306 12.60 -23.57 -1.89
N TYR A 307 12.77 -22.33 -1.46
CA TYR A 307 14.08 -21.74 -1.17
C TYR A 307 14.27 -21.42 0.33
N GLY A 308 13.40 -20.59 0.91
CA GLY A 308 13.57 -20.02 2.24
C GLY A 308 13.73 -21.06 3.35
N ILE A 309 12.93 -22.13 3.35
CA ILE A 309 13.03 -23.21 4.36
C ILE A 309 14.43 -23.84 4.43
N LYS A 310 15.09 -23.95 3.28
CA LYS A 310 16.41 -24.64 3.20
C LYS A 310 17.57 -23.73 3.57
N HIS A 311 17.40 -22.41 3.40
CA HIS A 311 18.48 -21.43 3.51
C HIS A 311 18.28 -20.43 4.64
N SER A 312 17.13 -20.47 5.34
CA SER A 312 16.85 -19.60 6.47
C SER A 312 17.91 -19.75 7.57
N LYS A 313 18.46 -18.64 8.01
CA LYS A 313 19.43 -18.57 9.12
C LYS A 313 18.76 -18.55 10.49
N LEU A 314 17.43 -18.48 10.55
CA LEU A 314 16.68 -18.54 11.80
C LEU A 314 16.69 -19.98 12.31
N GLU A 315 17.31 -20.23 13.44
CA GLU A 315 17.46 -21.55 14.09
C GLU A 315 16.13 -22.28 14.29
N TYR A 316 15.05 -21.52 14.47
CA TYR A 316 13.69 -22.03 14.69
C TYR A 316 13.15 -22.88 13.50
N ASN A 317 13.64 -22.68 12.27
CA ASN A 317 13.06 -23.29 11.07
C ASN A 317 13.75 -24.58 10.60
N GLN A 318 14.97 -24.87 11.04
CA GLN A 318 15.71 -26.03 10.52
C GLN A 318 15.23 -27.39 11.08
N ALA A 319 14.61 -27.41 12.25
CA ALA A 319 14.29 -28.65 12.96
C ALA A 319 12.80 -28.95 13.12
N ASN A 320 11.86 -28.08 12.72
CA ASN A 320 10.49 -28.24 13.16
C ASN A 320 9.57 -28.79 12.06
N ARG A 321 9.36 -30.13 12.07
CA ARG A 321 8.36 -30.84 11.25
C ARG A 321 6.96 -30.21 11.34
N HIS A 322 6.58 -29.72 12.51
CA HIS A 322 5.30 -29.02 12.72
C HIS A 322 5.21 -27.70 11.95
N GLY A 323 6.29 -26.93 11.87
CA GLY A 323 6.34 -25.70 11.09
C GLY A 323 6.19 -25.93 9.58
N GLN A 324 6.83 -26.99 9.07
CA GLN A 324 6.68 -27.38 7.65
C GLN A 324 5.27 -27.89 7.35
N LEU A 325 4.66 -28.62 8.27
CA LEU A 325 3.28 -29.08 8.12
C LEU A 325 2.33 -27.88 8.13
N ALA A 326 2.50 -26.96 9.08
CA ALA A 326 1.71 -25.73 9.15
C ALA A 326 1.82 -24.90 7.86
N LEU A 327 3.02 -24.76 7.31
CA LEU A 327 3.23 -24.07 6.03
C LEU A 327 2.44 -24.71 4.90
N ASN A 328 2.54 -26.03 4.76
CA ASN A 328 1.82 -26.75 3.71
C ASN A 328 0.30 -26.63 3.89
N MET A 329 -0.20 -26.67 5.13
CA MET A 329 -1.61 -26.45 5.44
C MET A 329 -2.06 -25.02 5.07
N ILE A 330 -1.23 -24.00 5.36
CA ILE A 330 -1.50 -22.60 4.93
C ILE A 330 -1.59 -22.54 3.41
N GLY A 331 -0.68 -23.19 2.68
CA GLY A 331 -0.73 -23.24 1.22
C GLY A 331 -2.03 -23.87 0.67
N ILE A 332 -2.49 -24.96 1.28
CA ILE A 332 -3.78 -25.59 0.93
C ILE A 332 -4.95 -24.62 1.21
N VAL A 333 -4.97 -23.98 2.38
CA VAL A 333 -6.01 -23.01 2.73
C VAL A 333 -6.05 -21.85 1.74
N LEU A 334 -4.89 -21.31 1.37
CA LEU A 334 -4.80 -20.24 0.38
C LEU A 334 -5.28 -20.71 -1.00
N ALA A 335 -4.96 -21.93 -1.42
CA ALA A 335 -5.43 -22.47 -2.68
C ALA A 335 -6.98 -22.62 -2.68
N ILE A 336 -7.58 -23.04 -1.58
CA ILE A 336 -9.05 -23.09 -1.42
C ILE A 336 -9.63 -21.67 -1.44
N LEU A 337 -9.01 -20.72 -0.74
CA LEU A 337 -9.44 -19.32 -0.74
C LEU A 337 -9.38 -18.71 -2.14
N CYS A 338 -8.41 -19.11 -2.97
CA CYS A 338 -8.33 -18.68 -4.36
C CYS A 338 -9.57 -19.08 -5.17
N VAL A 339 -10.08 -20.29 -4.97
CA VAL A 339 -11.33 -20.74 -5.59
C VAL A 339 -12.54 -19.96 -5.06
N ILE A 340 -12.62 -19.81 -3.74
CA ILE A 340 -13.75 -19.11 -3.09
C ILE A 340 -13.83 -17.66 -3.58
N THR A 341 -12.70 -16.95 -3.60
CA THR A 341 -12.66 -15.56 -4.08
C THR A 341 -12.97 -15.44 -5.57
N GLY A 342 -12.54 -16.42 -6.38
CA GLY A 342 -12.90 -16.50 -7.80
C GLY A 342 -14.39 -16.67 -8.02
N LEU A 343 -15.05 -17.57 -7.27
CA LEU A 343 -16.48 -17.77 -7.32
C LEU A 343 -17.26 -16.55 -6.81
N TRP A 344 -16.78 -15.92 -5.76
CA TRP A 344 -17.36 -14.67 -5.25
C TRP A 344 -17.30 -13.55 -6.30
N HIS A 345 -16.19 -13.39 -6.97
CA HIS A 345 -16.04 -12.41 -8.06
C HIS A 345 -17.02 -12.69 -9.20
N GLN A 346 -17.19 -13.96 -9.59
CA GLN A 346 -18.17 -14.35 -10.60
C GLN A 346 -19.59 -13.97 -10.22
N GLN A 347 -19.96 -14.11 -8.95
CA GLN A 347 -21.29 -13.73 -8.45
C GLN A 347 -21.52 -12.22 -8.47
N THR A 348 -20.47 -11.42 -8.31
CA THR A 348 -20.57 -9.96 -8.23
C THR A 348 -20.61 -9.26 -9.59
N VAL A 349 -19.85 -9.74 -10.56
CA VAL A 349 -19.72 -9.07 -11.90
C VAL A 349 -20.26 -9.90 -13.07
N GLY A 350 -20.67 -11.16 -12.83
CA GLY A 350 -21.20 -12.05 -13.85
C GLY A 350 -20.12 -12.83 -14.62
N TRP A 351 -20.58 -13.74 -15.49
CA TRP A 351 -19.71 -14.72 -16.16
C TRP A 351 -18.74 -14.06 -17.18
N GLU A 352 -19.26 -13.17 -18.01
CA GLU A 352 -18.48 -12.62 -19.13
C GLU A 352 -17.25 -11.82 -18.64
N GLU A 353 -17.38 -11.06 -17.58
CA GLU A 353 -16.30 -10.24 -17.03
C GLU A 353 -15.36 -11.03 -16.12
N SER A 354 -15.86 -12.08 -15.45
CA SER A 354 -15.11 -12.85 -14.46
C SER A 354 -14.38 -14.07 -15.02
N LYS A 355 -14.75 -14.57 -16.20
CA LYS A 355 -14.28 -15.86 -16.74
C LYS A 355 -12.75 -16.03 -16.74
N VAL A 356 -12.00 -15.00 -17.11
CA VAL A 356 -10.52 -15.07 -17.18
C VAL A 356 -9.92 -15.20 -15.78
N LEU A 357 -10.34 -14.36 -14.84
CA LEU A 357 -9.87 -14.42 -13.45
C LEU A 357 -10.29 -15.71 -12.77
N LEU A 358 -11.49 -16.20 -13.05
CA LEU A 358 -11.99 -17.46 -12.50
C LEU A 358 -11.15 -18.64 -12.99
N ILE A 359 -10.86 -18.72 -14.29
CA ILE A 359 -9.98 -19.76 -14.85
C ILE A 359 -8.59 -19.70 -14.23
N ILE A 360 -8.00 -18.51 -14.12
CA ILE A 360 -6.70 -18.32 -13.47
C ILE A 360 -6.76 -18.82 -12.02
N SER A 361 -7.81 -18.47 -11.27
CA SER A 361 -7.98 -18.89 -9.87
C SER A 361 -8.06 -20.41 -9.75
N PHE A 362 -8.80 -21.08 -10.62
CA PHE A 362 -8.89 -22.55 -10.63
C PHE A 362 -7.57 -23.20 -11.00
N VAL A 363 -6.89 -22.75 -12.05
CA VAL A 363 -5.58 -23.29 -12.47
C VAL A 363 -4.56 -23.15 -11.36
N PHE A 364 -4.46 -21.96 -10.75
CA PHE A 364 -3.57 -21.73 -9.61
C PHE A 364 -3.93 -22.62 -8.42
N ALA A 365 -5.20 -22.70 -8.04
CA ALA A 365 -5.64 -23.50 -6.92
C ALA A 365 -5.29 -24.98 -7.11
N PHE A 366 -5.60 -25.57 -8.27
CA PHE A 366 -5.30 -26.97 -8.55
C PHE A 366 -3.79 -27.26 -8.56
N THR A 367 -3.00 -26.42 -9.18
CA THR A 367 -1.52 -26.59 -9.21
C THR A 367 -0.92 -26.53 -7.82
N HIS A 368 -1.38 -25.60 -6.98
CA HIS A 368 -0.88 -25.41 -5.61
C HIS A 368 -1.41 -26.49 -4.65
N LEU A 369 -2.68 -26.90 -4.77
CA LEU A 369 -3.18 -28.06 -4.02
C LEU A 369 -2.33 -29.29 -4.30
N GLY A 370 -2.06 -29.60 -5.57
CA GLY A 370 -1.18 -30.71 -5.96
C GLY A 370 0.21 -30.58 -5.36
N PHE A 371 0.82 -29.38 -5.47
CA PHE A 371 2.16 -29.13 -4.94
C PHE A 371 2.23 -29.35 -3.41
N TYR A 372 1.32 -28.77 -2.64
CA TYR A 372 1.34 -28.90 -1.18
C TYR A 372 0.92 -30.27 -0.69
N MET A 373 -0.02 -30.96 -1.36
CA MET A 373 -0.34 -32.37 -1.05
C MET A 373 0.84 -33.29 -1.26
N VAL A 374 1.57 -33.15 -2.36
CA VAL A 374 2.78 -33.94 -2.62
C VAL A 374 3.86 -33.67 -1.56
N ARG A 375 4.00 -32.42 -1.11
CA ARG A 375 4.93 -32.08 -0.02
C ARG A 375 4.54 -32.74 1.30
N ILE A 376 3.26 -32.74 1.67
CA ILE A 376 2.78 -33.42 2.88
C ILE A 376 3.03 -34.94 2.76
N TRP A 377 2.68 -35.53 1.62
CA TRP A 377 2.91 -36.96 1.39
C TRP A 377 4.38 -37.35 1.53
N LYS A 378 5.30 -36.58 0.93
CA LYS A 378 6.76 -36.82 1.08
C LYS A 378 7.25 -36.64 2.51
N GLN A 379 6.60 -35.79 3.31
CA GLN A 379 6.94 -35.63 4.73
C GLN A 379 6.45 -36.81 5.58
N THR A 380 5.30 -37.42 5.24
CA THR A 380 4.75 -38.58 5.94
C THR A 380 5.48 -39.87 5.56
N THR A 381 5.88 -40.03 4.29
CA THR A 381 6.58 -41.25 3.81
C THR A 381 8.05 -41.31 4.21
N LYS A 382 8.69 -40.22 4.61
CA LYS A 382 10.06 -40.24 5.17
C LYS A 382 10.15 -40.75 6.62
N VAL A 383 9.04 -41.19 7.19
CA VAL A 383 8.92 -41.66 8.58
C VAL A 383 8.87 -43.19 8.64
N PHE A 384 8.66 -43.82 7.51
CA PHE A 384 8.78 -45.26 7.29
C PHE A 384 10.05 -45.57 6.47
#